data_6e04bbf7537517abf67b44adf7971038
#
_entry.id   6e04bbf7537517abf67b44adf7971038
#
_cell.length_a   1.000
_cell.length_b   1.000
_cell.length_c   1.000
_cell.angle_alpha   90.00
_cell.angle_beta   90.00
_cell.angle_gamma   90.00
#
_symmetry.space_group_name_H-M   'P 1'
#
loop_
_entity.id
_entity.type
_entity.pdbx_description
1 polymer ?
#
loop_
_entity_poly.entity_id
_entity_poly.type
_entity_poly.pdbx_seq_one_letter_code
_entity_poly.pdbx_strand_id
1 'polypeptide(L)'
;MESRKIKIGSRGSPLALWQANWIKDQLESRNPDIPVEIVIIKTSGDKIQDVPLAKIGGKGLFVKELEEALLRKDVDFAVHSMKDMPIKFPFALCIASVTKRENPFDALISRDNIKLNDLPKGAKVGTGSLRRISQLLHYRPDLKLIPLRGNLETRIKKLETEGLDAIILAAAGLIRMGWENKISEIISPEILLPAMGQGAVGIETRKHDVDNQILLADMDDEILSLIHISEPTRPY
;
A
#
# COMPACT_ATOMS: atom_id res chain seq x y z
N MET A 1 11.31 26.62 25.11
CA MET A 1 11.13 25.16 24.92
C MET A 1 11.25 24.90 23.44
N GLU A 2 12.22 24.10 23.00
CA GLU A 2 12.23 23.66 21.61
C GLU A 2 10.92 22.92 21.33
N SER A 3 10.17 23.36 20.32
CA SER A 3 8.94 22.69 19.92
C SER A 3 9.30 21.27 19.49
N ARG A 4 8.66 20.26 20.06
CA ARG A 4 8.85 18.86 19.67
C ARG A 4 8.54 18.72 18.19
N LYS A 5 9.54 18.33 17.39
CA LYS A 5 9.38 18.05 15.96
C LYS A 5 9.03 16.58 15.76
N ILE A 6 7.94 16.29 15.04
CA ILE A 6 7.52 14.94 14.69
C ILE A 6 8.23 14.49 13.42
N LYS A 7 8.73 13.27 13.41
CA LYS A 7 9.39 12.64 12.25
C LYS A 7 8.58 11.46 11.74
N ILE A 8 8.14 11.54 10.49
CA ILE A 8 7.42 10.46 9.78
C ILE A 8 8.38 9.70 8.89
N GLY A 9 8.59 8.41 9.19
CA GLY A 9 9.31 7.49 8.32
C GLY A 9 8.46 7.06 7.12
N SER A 10 9.02 7.15 5.92
CA SER A 10 8.37 6.73 4.69
C SER A 10 9.35 6.14 3.71
N ARG A 11 8.86 5.24 2.85
CA ARG A 11 9.61 4.83 1.65
C ARG A 11 9.70 5.99 0.65
N GLY A 12 10.70 5.95 -0.22
CA GLY A 12 10.93 6.99 -1.23
C GLY A 12 10.09 6.86 -2.51
N SER A 13 9.17 5.89 -2.63
CA SER A 13 8.34 5.79 -3.83
C SER A 13 7.30 6.91 -3.90
N PRO A 14 6.91 7.41 -5.11
CA PRO A 14 5.96 8.51 -5.23
C PRO A 14 4.65 8.29 -4.44
N LEU A 15 4.07 7.08 -4.49
CA LEU A 15 2.86 6.77 -3.72
C LEU A 15 3.11 6.77 -2.20
N ALA A 16 4.24 6.25 -1.73
CA ALA A 16 4.57 6.27 -0.30
C ALA A 16 4.76 7.72 0.20
N LEU A 17 5.43 8.55 -0.58
CA LEU A 17 5.60 9.97 -0.26
C LEU A 17 4.27 10.72 -0.28
N TRP A 18 3.38 10.41 -1.23
CA TRP A 18 2.03 10.97 -1.22
C TRP A 18 1.30 10.63 0.08
N GLN A 19 1.34 9.35 0.50
CA GLN A 19 0.71 8.90 1.74
C GLN A 19 1.31 9.60 2.97
N ALA A 20 2.62 9.72 3.04
CA ALA A 20 3.31 10.39 4.14
C ALA A 20 3.01 11.89 4.19
N ASN A 21 2.98 12.57 3.04
CA ASN A 21 2.62 13.99 2.96
C ASN A 21 1.16 14.21 3.38
N TRP A 22 0.24 13.35 2.95
CA TRP A 22 -1.16 13.43 3.36
C TRP A 22 -1.31 13.28 4.89
N ILE A 23 -0.60 12.35 5.53
CA ILE A 23 -0.58 12.22 6.99
C ILE A 23 0.03 13.47 7.65
N LYS A 24 1.14 13.97 7.11
CA LYS A 24 1.76 15.23 7.57
C LYS A 24 0.77 16.38 7.56
N ASP A 25 0.09 16.61 6.42
CA ASP A 25 -0.88 17.69 6.25
C ASP A 25 -2.05 17.57 7.24
N GLN A 26 -2.51 16.34 7.50
CA GLN A 26 -3.55 16.06 8.51
C GLN A 26 -3.07 16.37 9.93
N LEU A 27 -1.83 16.06 10.28
CA LEU A 27 -1.24 16.34 11.59
C LEU A 27 -1.04 17.85 11.80
N GLU A 28 -0.43 18.53 10.83
CA GLU A 28 -0.13 19.97 10.91
C GLU A 28 -1.43 20.80 10.93
N SER A 29 -2.48 20.37 10.20
CA SER A 29 -3.76 21.08 10.23
C SER A 29 -4.46 21.02 11.60
N ARG A 30 -4.27 19.94 12.35
CA ARG A 30 -4.85 19.75 13.69
C ARG A 30 -3.96 20.28 14.81
N ASN A 31 -2.64 20.32 14.56
CA ASN A 31 -1.63 20.69 15.54
C ASN A 31 -0.65 21.71 14.90
N PRO A 32 -1.07 22.97 14.66
CA PRO A 32 -0.26 23.95 13.92
C PRO A 32 1.10 24.26 14.55
N ASP A 33 1.22 24.07 15.86
CA ASP A 33 2.44 24.35 16.62
C ASP A 33 3.46 23.18 16.60
N ILE A 34 3.09 22.04 15.98
CA ILE A 34 3.94 20.86 15.91
C ILE A 34 4.49 20.70 14.48
N PRO A 35 5.77 21.05 14.23
CA PRO A 35 6.36 20.85 12.92
C PRO A 35 6.54 19.36 12.61
N VAL A 36 6.19 18.95 11.38
CA VAL A 36 6.29 17.56 10.93
C VAL A 36 7.31 17.44 9.79
N GLU A 37 8.24 16.50 9.92
CA GLU A 37 9.25 16.19 8.90
C GLU A 37 9.07 14.77 8.36
N ILE A 38 9.27 14.59 7.04
CA ILE A 38 9.31 13.27 6.42
C ILE A 38 10.75 12.80 6.28
N VAL A 39 11.05 11.64 6.82
CA VAL A 39 12.35 10.96 6.73
C VAL A 39 12.26 9.81 5.76
N ILE A 40 12.99 9.89 4.64
CA ILE A 40 12.98 8.84 3.62
C ILE A 40 13.87 7.68 4.04
N ILE A 41 13.30 6.48 4.15
CA ILE A 41 13.98 5.25 4.52
C ILE A 41 13.97 4.30 3.32
N LYS A 42 15.16 3.92 2.85
CA LYS A 42 15.33 2.95 1.75
C LYS A 42 15.16 1.54 2.27
N THR A 43 14.18 0.80 1.72
CA THR A 43 13.93 -0.58 2.11
C THR A 43 14.59 -1.59 1.18
N SER A 44 14.78 -2.82 1.66
CA SER A 44 15.30 -3.93 0.86
C SER A 44 14.41 -4.22 -0.35
N GLY A 45 13.09 -4.07 -0.19
CA GLY A 45 12.12 -4.23 -1.29
C GLY A 45 12.26 -3.20 -2.39
N ASP A 46 12.77 -1.99 -2.09
CA ASP A 46 13.02 -0.95 -3.08
C ASP A 46 14.32 -1.22 -3.88
N LYS A 47 15.27 -1.94 -3.28
CA LYS A 47 16.55 -2.28 -3.92
C LYS A 47 16.44 -3.48 -4.86
N ILE A 48 15.63 -4.48 -4.51
CA ILE A 48 15.51 -5.73 -5.27
C ILE A 48 14.36 -5.60 -6.28
N GLN A 49 14.66 -5.29 -7.53
CA GLN A 49 13.64 -5.11 -8.58
C GLN A 49 13.58 -6.29 -9.58
N ASP A 50 14.62 -7.11 -9.67
CA ASP A 50 14.80 -8.09 -10.75
C ASP A 50 14.27 -9.50 -10.44
N VAL A 51 13.91 -9.79 -9.18
CA VAL A 51 13.45 -11.13 -8.76
C VAL A 51 11.98 -11.09 -8.34
N PRO A 52 11.11 -12.03 -8.79
CA PRO A 52 9.71 -12.08 -8.35
C PRO A 52 9.57 -12.13 -6.84
N LEU A 53 8.65 -11.32 -6.25
CA LEU A 53 8.42 -11.28 -4.78
C LEU A 53 8.15 -12.66 -4.18
N ALA A 54 7.45 -13.52 -4.92
CA ALA A 54 7.19 -14.90 -4.51
C ALA A 54 8.45 -15.76 -4.33
N LYS A 55 9.55 -15.41 -5.01
CA LYS A 55 10.84 -16.13 -4.90
C LYS A 55 11.74 -15.59 -3.79
N ILE A 56 11.55 -14.34 -3.38
CA ILE A 56 12.38 -13.70 -2.33
C ILE A 56 11.95 -14.13 -0.94
N GLY A 57 10.72 -14.68 -0.78
CA GLY A 57 10.25 -15.34 0.44
C GLY A 57 10.19 -14.45 1.70
N GLY A 58 10.34 -13.15 1.57
CA GLY A 58 10.48 -12.23 2.70
C GLY A 58 9.16 -11.53 3.03
N LYS A 59 8.51 -11.92 4.12
CA LYS A 59 7.53 -11.06 4.80
C LYS A 59 8.28 -9.83 5.30
N GLY A 60 7.75 -8.64 5.03
CA GLY A 60 8.33 -7.39 5.56
C GLY A 60 9.41 -6.72 4.71
N LEU A 61 9.60 -7.10 3.45
CA LEU A 61 10.59 -6.47 2.56
C LEU A 61 10.47 -4.94 2.43
N PHE A 62 9.30 -4.40 2.72
CA PHE A 62 9.00 -2.97 2.64
C PHE A 62 8.78 -2.32 4.02
N VAL A 63 8.89 -3.08 5.10
CA VAL A 63 8.50 -2.67 6.45
C VAL A 63 9.67 -2.71 7.42
N LYS A 64 10.55 -3.71 7.30
CA LYS A 64 11.62 -4.00 8.27
C LYS A 64 12.48 -2.78 8.63
N GLU A 65 12.97 -2.04 7.65
CA GLU A 65 13.86 -0.89 7.89
C GLU A 65 13.11 0.29 8.51
N LEU A 66 11.79 0.41 8.27
CA LEU A 66 10.93 1.38 8.93
C LEU A 66 10.70 1.00 10.40
N GLU A 67 10.40 -0.27 10.69
CA GLU A 67 10.29 -0.81 12.05
C GLU A 67 11.60 -0.63 12.84
N GLU A 68 12.76 -0.90 12.22
CA GLU A 68 14.07 -0.66 12.83
C GLU A 68 14.29 0.82 13.17
N ALA A 69 13.88 1.74 12.28
CA ALA A 69 14.00 3.18 12.54
C ALA A 69 13.07 3.64 13.67
N LEU A 70 11.85 3.07 13.78
CA LEU A 70 10.96 3.29 14.93
C LEU A 70 11.60 2.82 16.23
N LEU A 71 12.18 1.62 16.25
CA LEU A 71 12.83 1.04 17.43
C LEU A 71 14.06 1.84 17.88
N ARG A 72 14.84 2.37 16.94
CA ARG A 72 15.99 3.27 17.23
C ARG A 72 15.57 4.68 17.59
N LYS A 73 14.30 5.04 17.49
CA LYS A 73 13.76 6.39 17.67
C LYS A 73 14.28 7.43 16.64
N ASP A 74 14.69 6.96 15.47
CA ASP A 74 15.07 7.83 14.35
C ASP A 74 13.85 8.54 13.77
N VAL A 75 12.66 7.89 13.88
CA VAL A 75 11.34 8.42 13.50
C VAL A 75 10.31 8.15 14.62
N ASP A 76 9.23 8.92 14.61
CA ASP A 76 8.13 8.79 15.58
C ASP A 76 7.00 7.91 15.04
N PHE A 77 6.72 8.04 13.74
CA PHE A 77 5.72 7.26 13.01
C PHE A 77 6.34 6.61 11.78
N ALA A 78 5.75 5.52 11.32
CA ALA A 78 5.98 4.97 9.99
C ALA A 78 4.66 4.83 9.24
N VAL A 79 4.63 5.27 7.98
CA VAL A 79 3.41 5.27 7.15
C VAL A 79 3.49 4.14 6.13
N HIS A 80 2.43 3.32 6.10
CA HIS A 80 2.36 2.11 5.30
C HIS A 80 1.05 1.99 4.52
N SER A 81 1.11 1.34 3.36
CA SER A 81 -0.10 0.75 2.78
C SER A 81 -0.46 -0.50 3.58
N MET A 82 -1.64 -0.57 4.17
CA MET A 82 -2.05 -1.66 5.08
C MET A 82 -1.92 -3.06 4.45
N LYS A 83 -2.15 -3.19 3.16
CA LYS A 83 -1.99 -4.48 2.45
C LYS A 83 -0.56 -5.03 2.43
N ASP A 84 0.44 -4.20 2.71
CA ASP A 84 1.85 -4.56 2.70
C ASP A 84 2.36 -4.89 4.11
N MET A 85 1.52 -4.66 5.13
CA MET A 85 1.84 -4.93 6.53
C MET A 85 1.84 -6.44 6.84
N PRO A 86 2.77 -6.91 7.67
CA PRO A 86 2.76 -8.29 8.14
C PRO A 86 1.64 -8.50 9.17
N ILE A 87 1.18 -9.77 9.30
CA ILE A 87 0.19 -10.13 10.34
C ILE A 87 0.80 -10.06 11.74
N LYS A 88 2.11 -10.30 11.87
CA LYS A 88 2.82 -10.26 13.14
C LYS A 88 3.80 -9.09 13.15
N PHE A 89 3.67 -8.25 14.15
CA PHE A 89 4.53 -7.09 14.40
C PHE A 89 5.60 -7.41 15.45
N PRO A 90 6.72 -6.68 15.47
CA PRO A 90 7.61 -6.64 16.62
C PRO A 90 6.83 -6.26 17.89
N PHE A 91 7.10 -6.95 19.01
CA PHE A 91 6.35 -6.76 20.27
C PHE A 91 6.27 -5.30 20.75
N ALA A 92 7.31 -4.51 20.45
CA ALA A 92 7.42 -3.12 20.87
C ALA A 92 6.71 -2.12 19.94
N LEU A 93 6.14 -2.56 18.82
CA LEU A 93 5.45 -1.74 17.83
C LEU A 93 3.96 -2.08 17.75
N CYS A 94 3.16 -1.15 17.25
CA CYS A 94 1.74 -1.35 16.97
C CYS A 94 1.28 -0.43 15.84
N ILE A 95 0.19 -0.81 15.18
CA ILE A 95 -0.57 0.13 14.34
C ILE A 95 -1.40 1.00 15.29
N ALA A 96 -1.09 2.29 15.31
CA ALA A 96 -1.75 3.26 16.17
C ALA A 96 -3.00 3.87 15.50
N SER A 97 -3.04 3.88 14.18
CA SER A 97 -4.19 4.39 13.43
C SER A 97 -4.26 3.73 12.05
N VAL A 98 -5.48 3.44 11.61
CA VAL A 98 -5.81 3.02 10.24
C VAL A 98 -6.76 4.05 9.67
N THR A 99 -6.33 4.76 8.65
CA THR A 99 -7.12 5.86 8.08
C THR A 99 -8.31 5.36 7.29
N LYS A 100 -9.28 6.25 7.05
CA LYS A 100 -10.42 5.99 6.17
C LYS A 100 -9.95 5.33 4.86
N ARG A 101 -10.65 4.29 4.47
CA ARG A 101 -10.30 3.46 3.32
C ARG A 101 -10.65 4.18 2.01
N GLU A 102 -9.69 4.30 1.13
CA GLU A 102 -9.91 4.66 -0.26
C GLU A 102 -10.45 3.45 -1.03
N ASN A 103 -10.89 3.62 -2.28
CA ASN A 103 -11.44 2.56 -3.12
C ASN A 103 -10.59 1.27 -3.02
N PRO A 104 -11.12 0.19 -2.43
CA PRO A 104 -10.35 -1.03 -2.17
C PRO A 104 -10.16 -1.92 -3.40
N PHE A 105 -10.88 -1.67 -4.49
CA PHE A 105 -10.93 -2.57 -5.63
C PHE A 105 -9.66 -2.51 -6.48
N ASP A 106 -9.52 -3.50 -7.32
CA ASP A 106 -8.48 -3.51 -8.34
C ASP A 106 -8.99 -2.80 -9.60
N ALA A 107 -8.09 -2.13 -10.30
CA ALA A 107 -8.37 -1.39 -11.52
C ALA A 107 -7.61 -2.00 -12.69
N LEU A 108 -8.29 -2.13 -13.80
CA LEU A 108 -7.71 -2.42 -15.11
C LEU A 108 -7.26 -1.12 -15.77
N ILE A 109 -6.05 -1.10 -16.27
CA ILE A 109 -5.57 -0.13 -17.26
C ILE A 109 -5.25 -0.92 -18.50
N SER A 110 -5.93 -0.64 -19.60
CA SER A 110 -5.75 -1.34 -20.87
C SER A 110 -5.41 -0.36 -21.98
N ARG A 111 -4.86 -0.86 -23.06
CA ARG A 111 -4.77 -0.11 -24.31
C ARG A 111 -6.16 0.15 -24.83
N ASP A 112 -6.35 1.28 -25.48
CA ASP A 112 -7.61 1.69 -26.12
C ASP A 112 -8.83 1.65 -25.19
N ASN A 113 -8.58 1.72 -23.85
CA ASN A 113 -9.62 1.74 -22.82
C ASN A 113 -10.60 0.54 -22.87
N ILE A 114 -10.10 -0.63 -23.28
CA ILE A 114 -10.89 -1.87 -23.41
C ILE A 114 -11.17 -2.45 -22.01
N LYS A 115 -12.40 -2.90 -21.75
CA LYS A 115 -12.78 -3.56 -20.50
C LYS A 115 -12.29 -5.00 -20.42
N LEU A 116 -12.25 -5.57 -19.22
CA LEU A 116 -11.72 -6.92 -18.96
C LEU A 116 -12.41 -8.01 -19.82
N ASN A 117 -13.73 -7.89 -19.97
CA ASN A 117 -14.49 -8.87 -20.75
C ASN A 117 -14.23 -8.76 -22.26
N ASP A 118 -13.90 -7.56 -22.71
CA ASP A 118 -13.72 -7.24 -24.13
C ASP A 118 -12.26 -7.43 -24.59
N LEU A 119 -11.34 -7.73 -23.66
CA LEU A 119 -9.96 -8.06 -24.01
C LEU A 119 -9.90 -9.26 -24.95
N PRO A 120 -9.07 -9.21 -26.00
CA PRO A 120 -8.96 -10.30 -26.97
C PRO A 120 -8.54 -11.61 -26.30
N LYS A 121 -8.92 -12.74 -26.89
CA LYS A 121 -8.51 -14.06 -26.41
C LYS A 121 -6.98 -14.17 -26.41
N GLY A 122 -6.41 -14.60 -25.29
CA GLY A 122 -4.97 -14.70 -25.11
C GLY A 122 -4.28 -13.37 -24.81
N ALA A 123 -5.01 -12.30 -24.46
CA ALA A 123 -4.45 -11.01 -24.10
C ALA A 123 -3.42 -11.11 -22.98
N LYS A 124 -2.35 -10.34 -23.11
CA LYS A 124 -1.24 -10.25 -22.14
C LYS A 124 -1.59 -9.26 -21.04
N VAL A 125 -1.87 -9.75 -19.84
CA VAL A 125 -2.23 -8.91 -18.69
C VAL A 125 -1.13 -8.91 -17.64
N GLY A 126 -0.55 -7.73 -17.37
CA GLY A 126 0.54 -7.56 -16.43
C GLY A 126 0.08 -7.50 -14.96
N THR A 127 0.57 -8.41 -14.13
CA THR A 127 0.40 -8.37 -12.67
C THR A 127 1.46 -9.20 -11.96
N GLY A 128 1.94 -8.75 -10.79
CA GLY A 128 2.86 -9.52 -9.94
C GLY A 128 2.18 -10.18 -8.74
N SER A 129 0.86 -10.10 -8.64
CA SER A 129 0.09 -10.59 -7.49
C SER A 129 -0.49 -11.98 -7.75
N LEU A 130 -0.07 -12.98 -6.95
CA LEU A 130 -0.62 -14.34 -7.04
C LEU A 130 -2.13 -14.36 -6.81
N ARG A 131 -2.65 -13.51 -5.90
CA ARG A 131 -4.09 -13.34 -5.67
C ARG A 131 -4.81 -12.95 -6.96
N ARG A 132 -4.28 -11.95 -7.68
CA ARG A 132 -4.87 -11.50 -8.96
C ARG A 132 -4.75 -12.57 -10.04
N ILE A 133 -3.57 -13.19 -10.14
CA ILE A 133 -3.32 -14.25 -11.13
C ILE A 133 -4.35 -15.36 -10.99
N SER A 134 -4.53 -15.92 -9.78
CA SER A 134 -5.43 -17.06 -9.57
C SER A 134 -6.89 -16.72 -9.89
N GLN A 135 -7.38 -15.56 -9.46
CA GLN A 135 -8.76 -15.15 -9.67
C GLN A 135 -9.03 -14.77 -11.14
N LEU A 136 -8.09 -14.06 -11.79
CA LEU A 136 -8.22 -13.75 -13.22
C LEU A 136 -8.22 -14.99 -14.09
N LEU A 137 -7.35 -15.98 -13.82
CA LEU A 137 -7.34 -17.23 -14.57
C LEU A 137 -8.59 -18.09 -14.30
N HIS A 138 -9.20 -17.96 -13.12
CA HIS A 138 -10.48 -18.60 -12.85
C HIS A 138 -11.61 -17.98 -13.70
N TYR A 139 -11.62 -16.65 -13.82
CA TYR A 139 -12.64 -15.90 -14.55
C TYR A 139 -12.40 -15.91 -16.07
N ARG A 140 -11.16 -15.71 -16.51
CA ARG A 140 -10.70 -15.64 -17.91
C ARG A 140 -9.48 -16.54 -18.10
N PRO A 141 -9.66 -17.87 -18.22
CA PRO A 141 -8.57 -18.85 -18.34
C PRO A 141 -7.76 -18.72 -19.61
N ASP A 142 -8.25 -17.96 -20.57
CA ASP A 142 -7.58 -17.67 -21.83
C ASP A 142 -6.50 -16.60 -21.74
N LEU A 143 -6.47 -15.78 -20.67
CA LEU A 143 -5.52 -14.69 -20.51
C LEU A 143 -4.09 -15.20 -20.29
N LYS A 144 -3.12 -14.47 -20.83
CA LYS A 144 -1.68 -14.67 -20.57
C LYS A 144 -1.21 -13.71 -19.50
N LEU A 145 -1.04 -14.20 -18.26
CA LEU A 145 -0.61 -13.35 -17.14
C LEU A 145 0.91 -13.20 -17.14
N ILE A 146 1.36 -11.94 -17.21
CA ILE A 146 2.78 -11.58 -17.31
C ILE A 146 3.21 -10.98 -15.96
N PRO A 147 4.30 -11.48 -15.34
CA PRO A 147 4.84 -10.90 -14.12
C PRO A 147 5.20 -9.42 -14.29
N LEU A 148 4.63 -8.54 -13.47
CA LEU A 148 4.83 -7.09 -13.54
C LEU A 148 5.35 -6.55 -12.22
N ARG A 149 6.50 -5.85 -12.25
CA ARG A 149 7.13 -5.21 -11.10
C ARG A 149 7.49 -3.76 -11.35
N GLY A 150 7.80 -3.05 -10.26
CA GLY A 150 8.11 -1.64 -10.22
C GLY A 150 7.09 -0.86 -9.39
N ASN A 151 7.29 0.44 -9.23
CA ASN A 151 6.29 1.36 -8.69
C ASN A 151 5.13 1.55 -9.69
N LEU A 152 4.12 2.34 -9.33
CA LEU A 152 2.94 2.56 -10.19
C LEU A 152 3.32 3.11 -11.58
N GLU A 153 4.15 4.14 -11.61
CA GLU A 153 4.60 4.78 -12.85
C GLU A 153 5.34 3.80 -13.76
N THR A 154 6.30 3.06 -13.18
CA THR A 154 7.05 2.03 -13.90
C THR A 154 6.12 0.98 -14.51
N ARG A 155 5.09 0.53 -13.76
CA ARG A 155 4.14 -0.48 -14.26
C ARG A 155 3.27 0.06 -15.38
N ILE A 156 2.82 1.30 -15.29
CA ILE A 156 2.05 1.95 -16.37
C ILE A 156 2.92 2.09 -17.63
N LYS A 157 4.18 2.52 -17.48
CA LYS A 157 5.12 2.61 -18.60
C LYS A 157 5.36 1.26 -19.27
N LYS A 158 5.40 0.18 -18.49
CA LYS A 158 5.57 -1.18 -18.99
C LYS A 158 4.37 -1.69 -19.80
N LEU A 159 3.18 -1.14 -19.64
CA LEU A 159 2.04 -1.43 -20.51
C LEU A 159 2.41 -1.22 -22.00
N GLU A 160 3.14 -0.14 -22.28
CA GLU A 160 3.57 0.19 -23.62
C GLU A 160 4.87 -0.53 -24.00
N THR A 161 5.89 -0.45 -23.14
CA THR A 161 7.25 -0.91 -23.48
C THR A 161 7.41 -2.44 -23.51
N GLU A 162 6.58 -3.19 -22.78
CA GLU A 162 6.62 -4.67 -22.77
C GLU A 162 5.52 -5.30 -23.65
N GLY A 163 4.79 -4.48 -24.41
CA GLY A 163 3.75 -4.99 -25.32
C GLY A 163 2.62 -5.72 -24.61
N LEU A 164 2.22 -5.20 -23.43
CA LEU A 164 1.07 -5.72 -22.69
C LEU A 164 -0.22 -5.13 -23.25
N ASP A 165 -1.32 -5.90 -23.20
CA ASP A 165 -2.65 -5.42 -23.58
C ASP A 165 -3.31 -4.68 -22.41
N ALA A 166 -3.04 -5.12 -21.18
CA ALA A 166 -3.55 -4.50 -19.96
C ALA A 166 -2.63 -4.76 -18.76
N ILE A 167 -2.85 -4.00 -17.68
CA ILE A 167 -2.24 -4.21 -16.36
C ILE A 167 -3.29 -4.09 -15.27
N ILE A 168 -3.09 -4.80 -14.14
CA ILE A 168 -3.97 -4.69 -12.98
C ILE A 168 -3.23 -4.01 -11.83
N LEU A 169 -3.79 -2.90 -11.36
CA LEU A 169 -3.29 -2.10 -10.24
C LEU A 169 -4.37 -1.94 -9.15
N ALA A 170 -4.00 -1.46 -7.98
CA ALA A 170 -4.98 -1.08 -6.96
C ALA A 170 -5.56 0.32 -7.30
N ALA A 171 -6.88 0.46 -7.35
CA ALA A 171 -7.54 1.72 -7.65
C ALA A 171 -7.11 2.85 -6.72
N ALA A 172 -7.04 2.59 -5.40
CA ALA A 172 -6.58 3.56 -4.41
C ALA A 172 -5.22 4.20 -4.74
N GLY A 173 -4.29 3.43 -5.31
CA GLY A 173 -2.99 3.97 -5.71
C GLY A 173 -3.09 4.93 -6.89
N LEU A 174 -3.96 4.64 -7.86
CA LEU A 174 -4.20 5.49 -9.03
C LEU A 174 -4.93 6.78 -8.63
N ILE A 175 -5.95 6.67 -7.79
CA ILE A 175 -6.73 7.80 -7.26
C ILE A 175 -5.81 8.77 -6.52
N ARG A 176 -4.99 8.27 -5.57
CA ARG A 176 -4.05 9.08 -4.81
C ARG A 176 -3.01 9.81 -5.67
N MET A 177 -2.68 9.23 -6.83
CA MET A 177 -1.75 9.86 -7.78
C MET A 177 -2.45 10.78 -8.80
N GLY A 178 -3.78 10.95 -8.72
CA GLY A 178 -4.56 11.74 -9.68
C GLY A 178 -4.62 11.11 -11.07
N TRP A 179 -4.59 9.77 -11.15
CA TRP A 179 -4.56 9.02 -12.40
C TRP A 179 -5.84 8.22 -12.67
N GLU A 180 -6.98 8.66 -12.14
CA GLU A 180 -8.29 8.06 -12.38
C GLU A 180 -8.63 7.99 -13.86
N ASN A 181 -8.20 8.97 -14.62
CA ASN A 181 -8.41 9.04 -16.07
C ASN A 181 -7.69 7.94 -16.86
N LYS A 182 -6.75 7.21 -16.23
CA LYS A 182 -6.06 6.06 -16.83
C LYS A 182 -6.81 4.73 -16.57
N ILE A 183 -7.83 4.73 -15.72
CA ILE A 183 -8.58 3.53 -15.35
C ILE A 183 -9.55 3.21 -16.47
N SER A 184 -9.39 2.04 -17.10
CA SER A 184 -10.32 1.51 -18.09
C SER A 184 -11.53 0.88 -17.43
N GLU A 185 -11.32 0.25 -16.25
CA GLU A 185 -12.38 -0.41 -15.50
C GLU A 185 -11.98 -0.57 -14.02
N ILE A 186 -12.93 -0.31 -13.11
CA ILE A 186 -12.85 -0.81 -11.73
C ILE A 186 -13.43 -2.22 -11.72
N ILE A 187 -12.60 -3.21 -11.42
CA ILE A 187 -12.99 -4.61 -11.47
C ILE A 187 -13.91 -4.94 -10.30
N SER A 188 -15.07 -5.56 -10.60
CA SER A 188 -16.01 -6.01 -9.57
C SER A 188 -15.35 -6.97 -8.58
N PRO A 189 -15.68 -6.88 -7.26
CA PRO A 189 -15.20 -7.82 -6.26
C PRO A 189 -15.69 -9.27 -6.49
N GLU A 190 -16.75 -9.48 -7.28
CA GLU A 190 -17.20 -10.80 -7.70
C GLU A 190 -16.19 -11.49 -8.64
N ILE A 191 -15.42 -10.69 -9.38
CA ILE A 191 -14.37 -11.20 -10.28
C ILE A 191 -13.02 -11.22 -9.55
N LEU A 192 -12.71 -10.16 -8.80
CA LEU A 192 -11.40 -9.98 -8.21
C LEU A 192 -11.52 -9.40 -6.78
N LEU A 193 -11.61 -10.28 -5.79
CA LEU A 193 -11.60 -9.89 -4.38
C LEU A 193 -10.33 -9.10 -4.06
N PRO A 194 -10.45 -7.92 -3.46
CA PRO A 194 -9.29 -7.10 -3.10
C PRO A 194 -8.39 -7.77 -2.08
N ALA A 195 -7.15 -7.29 -1.97
CA ALA A 195 -6.29 -7.69 -0.88
C ALA A 195 -6.82 -7.14 0.45
N MET A 196 -6.61 -7.88 1.53
CA MET A 196 -6.87 -7.39 2.88
C MET A 196 -6.11 -6.08 3.12
N GLY A 197 -6.75 -5.08 3.72
CA GLY A 197 -6.15 -3.77 3.95
C GLY A 197 -5.91 -2.93 2.68
N GLN A 198 -6.30 -3.38 1.49
CA GLN A 198 -6.12 -2.58 0.26
C GLN A 198 -6.98 -1.31 0.33
N GLY A 199 -6.38 -0.16 0.01
CA GLY A 199 -7.01 1.16 0.09
C GLY A 199 -6.81 1.89 1.43
N ALA A 200 -6.46 1.20 2.50
CA ALA A 200 -6.18 1.81 3.80
C ALA A 200 -4.69 2.17 3.95
N VAL A 201 -4.42 3.24 4.68
CA VAL A 201 -3.08 3.64 5.16
C VAL A 201 -3.01 3.33 6.64
N GLY A 202 -1.95 2.64 7.06
CA GLY A 202 -1.66 2.36 8.46
C GLY A 202 -0.52 3.25 8.96
N ILE A 203 -0.63 3.69 10.20
CA ILE A 203 0.40 4.46 10.88
C ILE A 203 0.89 3.62 12.04
N GLU A 204 2.15 3.21 11.92
CA GLU A 204 2.83 2.40 12.92
C GLU A 204 3.64 3.28 13.87
N THR A 205 3.63 2.95 15.16
CA THR A 205 4.42 3.62 16.19
C THR A 205 4.88 2.64 17.25
N ARG A 206 5.67 3.11 18.22
CA ARG A 206 6.05 2.35 19.41
C ARG A 206 4.84 2.14 20.32
N LYS A 207 4.66 0.92 20.81
CA LYS A 207 3.48 0.51 21.62
C LYS A 207 3.28 1.32 22.90
N HIS A 208 4.35 1.83 23.49
CA HIS A 208 4.29 2.61 24.75
C HIS A 208 4.45 4.11 24.54
N ASP A 209 4.36 4.58 23.30
CA ASP A 209 4.44 6.01 22.96
C ASP A 209 3.03 6.62 22.93
N VAL A 210 2.46 6.78 24.13
CA VAL A 210 1.09 7.24 24.33
C VAL A 210 0.83 8.60 23.71
N ASP A 211 1.78 9.54 23.85
CA ASP A 211 1.62 10.88 23.28
C ASP A 211 1.46 10.86 21.77
N ASN A 212 2.23 10.01 21.08
CA ASN A 212 2.12 9.82 19.65
C ASN A 212 0.81 9.14 19.25
N GLN A 213 0.33 8.18 20.04
CA GLN A 213 -0.96 7.52 19.79
C GLN A 213 -2.13 8.50 19.93
N ILE A 214 -2.11 9.39 20.93
CA ILE A 214 -3.11 10.44 21.11
C ILE A 214 -3.14 11.38 19.89
N LEU A 215 -1.99 11.79 19.36
CA LEU A 215 -1.93 12.63 18.16
C LEU A 215 -2.54 11.98 16.91
N LEU A 216 -2.57 10.66 16.87
CA LEU A 216 -3.08 9.88 15.73
C LEU A 216 -4.55 9.47 15.88
N ALA A 217 -5.14 9.57 17.08
CA ALA A 217 -6.46 9.03 17.38
C ALA A 217 -7.55 9.60 16.46
N ASP A 218 -7.53 10.90 16.17
CA ASP A 218 -8.52 11.56 15.30
C ASP A 218 -8.43 11.18 13.81
N MET A 219 -7.40 10.44 13.43
CA MET A 219 -7.24 9.95 12.06
C MET A 219 -7.66 8.50 11.91
N ASP A 220 -8.01 7.84 13.01
CA ASP A 220 -8.38 6.43 13.01
C ASP A 220 -9.81 6.22 12.49
N ASP A 221 -9.98 5.25 11.61
CA ASP A 221 -11.28 4.73 11.23
C ASP A 221 -11.59 3.56 12.18
N GLU A 222 -12.43 3.79 13.16
CA GLU A 222 -12.74 2.83 14.23
C GLU A 222 -13.18 1.46 13.68
N ILE A 223 -13.95 1.43 12.59
CA ILE A 223 -14.44 0.18 12.00
C ILE A 223 -13.27 -0.61 11.38
N LEU A 224 -12.37 0.07 10.66
CA LEU A 224 -11.21 -0.57 10.07
C LEU A 224 -10.16 -0.97 11.11
N SER A 225 -9.99 -0.15 12.14
CA SER A 225 -9.05 -0.40 13.24
C SER A 225 -9.46 -1.62 14.06
N LEU A 226 -10.74 -1.81 14.35
CA LEU A 226 -11.28 -2.97 15.07
C LEU A 226 -10.97 -4.30 14.35
N ILE A 227 -10.93 -4.32 13.04
CA ILE A 227 -10.56 -5.53 12.27
C ILE A 227 -9.12 -5.96 12.55
N HIS A 228 -8.23 -5.01 12.85
CA HIS A 228 -6.82 -5.29 13.16
C HIS A 228 -6.55 -5.51 14.65
N ILE A 229 -7.41 -4.99 15.54
CA ILE A 229 -7.29 -5.15 17.00
C ILE A 229 -8.00 -6.42 17.48
N SER A 230 -9.06 -6.85 16.77
CA SER A 230 -9.94 -7.95 17.19
C SER A 230 -9.50 -9.33 16.69
N GLU A 231 -8.27 -9.52 16.21
CA GLU A 231 -7.75 -10.88 16.16
C GLU A 231 -7.49 -11.33 17.60
N PRO A 232 -8.46 -12.03 18.24
CA PRO A 232 -8.17 -12.67 19.49
C PRO A 232 -7.07 -13.69 19.18
N THR A 233 -6.01 -13.68 19.98
CA THR A 233 -5.18 -14.83 20.21
C THR A 233 -6.09 -16.00 20.59
N ARG A 234 -6.72 -16.66 19.61
CA ARG A 234 -7.28 -17.99 19.84
C ARG A 234 -6.08 -18.93 19.95
N PRO A 235 -5.85 -19.50 21.12
CA PRO A 235 -4.95 -20.63 21.23
C PRO A 235 -5.58 -21.76 20.38
N TYR A 236 -4.83 -22.28 19.43
CA TYR A 236 -5.12 -23.57 18.83
C TYR A 236 -4.82 -24.67 19.83
#